data_f600ad80d8b0aabbf0a31bfa132b3e12
#
_entry.id   f600ad80d8b0aabbf0a31bfa132b3e12
#
_cell.length_a   1.000
_cell.length_b   1.000
_cell.length_c   1.000
_cell.angle_alpha   90.00
_cell.angle_beta   90.00
_cell.angle_gamma   90.00
#
_symmetry.space_group_name_H-M   'P 1'
#
loop_
_entity.id
_entity.type
_entity.pdbx_description
1 polymer ?
#
loop_
_entity_poly.entity_id
_entity_poly.type
_entity_poly.pdbx_seq_one_letter_code
_entity_poly.pdbx_strand_id
1 'polypeptide(L)'
;IVIHTDPAPTCGVFLGYYLNKDATDSVWHDGMYHTGDVAWRDEDGYYWYVGRADDVIKSSGYRIGPFEIESTIMELPYVLECGVSAAPDEVRGQVVKASIVLVPGVEGTEELKKEIQNYVKTHTAPYKYPRIVVFRKDLPKTISGKIMRNKL
;
A
#
# COMPACT_ATOMS: atom_id res chain seq x y z
N ILE A 1 -4.62 -13.01 -4.29
CA ILE A 1 -5.35 -13.34 -5.53
C ILE A 1 -4.46 -14.25 -6.37
N VAL A 2 -5.01 -15.37 -6.81
CA VAL A 2 -4.32 -16.28 -7.73
C VAL A 2 -5.21 -16.58 -8.93
N ILE A 3 -4.62 -16.89 -10.07
CA ILE A 3 -5.32 -17.31 -11.29
C ILE A 3 -4.90 -18.74 -11.58
N HIS A 4 -5.86 -19.67 -11.62
CA HIS A 4 -5.60 -21.04 -12.02
C HIS A 4 -5.24 -21.12 -13.50
N THR A 5 -4.17 -21.84 -13.80
CA THR A 5 -3.62 -21.96 -15.17
C THR A 5 -3.55 -23.40 -15.67
N ASP A 6 -4.00 -24.35 -14.88
CA ASP A 6 -4.16 -25.76 -15.25
C ASP A 6 -5.66 -26.06 -15.52
N PRO A 7 -6.03 -26.76 -16.63
CA PRO A 7 -5.15 -27.48 -17.57
C PRO A 7 -4.57 -26.61 -18.72
N ALA A 8 -4.92 -25.36 -18.82
CA ALA A 8 -4.41 -24.48 -19.87
C ALA A 8 -4.17 -23.06 -19.34
N PRO A 9 -3.16 -22.35 -19.84
CA PRO A 9 -2.93 -20.95 -19.49
C PRO A 9 -4.18 -20.10 -19.78
N THR A 10 -4.59 -19.27 -18.82
CA THR A 10 -5.68 -18.33 -19.02
C THR A 10 -5.25 -17.28 -20.04
N CYS A 11 -6.10 -17.04 -21.05
CA CYS A 11 -5.84 -16.02 -22.07
C CYS A 11 -5.66 -14.64 -21.42
N GLY A 12 -4.65 -13.87 -21.86
CA GLY A 12 -4.40 -12.52 -21.39
C GLY A 12 -3.47 -12.42 -20.18
N VAL A 13 -2.97 -13.54 -19.65
CA VAL A 13 -1.92 -13.51 -18.60
C VAL A 13 -0.54 -13.46 -19.27
N PHE A 14 0.38 -12.65 -18.71
CA PHE A 14 1.72 -12.52 -19.27
C PHE A 14 2.53 -13.82 -19.17
N LEU A 15 3.49 -14.00 -20.09
CA LEU A 15 4.29 -15.23 -20.18
C LEU A 15 5.44 -15.30 -19.17
N GLY A 16 5.85 -14.17 -18.65
CA GLY A 16 6.95 -14.06 -17.68
C GLY A 16 7.71 -12.75 -17.79
N TYR A 17 8.62 -12.51 -16.86
CA TYR A 17 9.50 -11.36 -16.86
C TYR A 17 10.65 -11.54 -17.85
N TYR A 18 10.89 -10.55 -18.70
CA TYR A 18 11.94 -10.57 -19.72
C TYR A 18 13.32 -10.75 -19.08
N LEU A 19 14.04 -11.79 -19.53
CA LEU A 19 15.37 -12.16 -19.04
C LEU A 19 15.49 -12.30 -17.51
N ASN A 20 14.39 -12.57 -16.81
CA ASN A 20 14.37 -12.75 -15.36
C ASN A 20 13.56 -14.00 -14.99
N LYS A 21 14.22 -15.15 -15.05
CA LYS A 21 13.60 -16.43 -14.74
C LYS A 21 13.18 -16.53 -13.27
N ASP A 22 14.00 -16.07 -12.34
CA ASP A 22 13.71 -16.16 -10.91
C ASP A 22 12.47 -15.38 -10.53
N ALA A 23 12.32 -14.17 -11.07
CA ALA A 23 11.10 -13.38 -10.90
C ALA A 23 9.87 -14.05 -11.54
N THR A 24 10.05 -14.73 -12.68
CA THR A 24 8.98 -15.49 -13.32
C THR A 24 8.56 -16.68 -12.46
N ASP A 25 9.50 -17.48 -12.01
CA ASP A 25 9.23 -18.66 -11.19
C ASP A 25 8.61 -18.29 -9.82
N SER A 26 8.91 -17.10 -9.29
CA SER A 26 8.33 -16.61 -8.03
C SER A 26 6.83 -16.30 -8.11
N VAL A 27 6.29 -16.09 -9.31
CA VAL A 27 4.87 -15.78 -9.54
C VAL A 27 4.13 -16.88 -10.30
N TRP A 28 4.86 -17.77 -10.98
CA TRP A 28 4.31 -18.91 -11.71
C TRP A 28 4.73 -20.22 -11.03
N HIS A 29 3.90 -20.71 -10.12
CA HIS A 29 4.15 -21.99 -9.43
C HIS A 29 2.82 -22.64 -9.01
N ASP A 30 2.86 -23.93 -8.69
CA ASP A 30 1.72 -24.72 -8.22
C ASP A 30 0.50 -24.72 -9.19
N GLY A 31 0.75 -24.60 -10.51
CA GLY A 31 -0.32 -24.52 -11.52
C GLY A 31 -1.13 -23.22 -11.46
N MET A 32 -0.56 -22.17 -10.85
CA MET A 32 -1.22 -20.89 -10.65
C MET A 32 -0.30 -19.72 -10.97
N TYR A 33 -0.91 -18.63 -11.41
CA TYR A 33 -0.28 -17.32 -11.44
C TYR A 33 -0.62 -16.54 -10.16
N HIS A 34 0.38 -16.19 -9.40
CA HIS A 34 0.28 -15.41 -8.17
C HIS A 34 0.40 -13.92 -8.48
N THR A 35 -0.71 -13.18 -8.39
CA THR A 35 -0.73 -11.74 -8.76
C THR A 35 0.08 -10.87 -7.82
N GLY A 36 0.34 -11.34 -6.59
CA GLY A 36 0.93 -10.56 -5.51
C GLY A 36 -0.07 -9.60 -4.85
N ASP A 37 -1.33 -9.61 -5.27
CA ASP A 37 -2.38 -8.79 -4.69
C ASP A 37 -3.16 -9.55 -3.62
N VAL A 38 -3.59 -8.83 -2.57
CA VAL A 38 -4.42 -9.34 -1.48
C VAL A 38 -5.79 -8.70 -1.55
N ALA A 39 -6.83 -9.51 -1.45
CA ALA A 39 -8.21 -9.09 -1.31
C ALA A 39 -8.90 -9.98 -0.29
N TRP A 40 -9.99 -9.53 0.30
CA TRP A 40 -10.94 -10.39 1.01
C TRP A 40 -12.26 -10.44 0.23
N ARG A 41 -13.00 -11.51 0.42
CA ARG A 41 -14.29 -11.73 -0.24
C ARG A 41 -15.39 -11.70 0.82
N ASP A 42 -16.44 -10.91 0.58
CA ASP A 42 -17.61 -10.87 1.46
C ASP A 42 -18.60 -12.03 1.19
N GLU A 43 -19.67 -12.08 1.98
CA GLU A 43 -20.71 -13.12 1.90
C GLU A 43 -21.50 -13.06 0.58
N ASP A 44 -21.61 -11.87 -0.01
CA ASP A 44 -22.28 -11.63 -1.30
C ASP A 44 -21.37 -11.95 -2.50
N GLY A 45 -20.08 -12.24 -2.24
CA GLY A 45 -19.11 -12.65 -3.26
C GLY A 45 -18.30 -11.51 -3.88
N TYR A 46 -18.44 -10.28 -3.38
CA TYR A 46 -17.61 -9.15 -3.83
C TYR A 46 -16.19 -9.23 -3.26
N TYR A 47 -15.24 -8.79 -4.07
CA TYR A 47 -13.83 -8.74 -3.68
C TYR A 47 -13.44 -7.31 -3.31
N TRP A 48 -12.88 -7.18 -2.11
CA TRP A 48 -12.41 -5.92 -1.56
C TRP A 48 -10.89 -5.91 -1.57
N TYR A 49 -10.32 -5.02 -2.38
CA TYR A 49 -8.87 -4.93 -2.52
C TYR A 49 -8.22 -4.38 -1.24
N VAL A 50 -7.21 -5.07 -0.75
CA VAL A 50 -6.44 -4.67 0.45
C VAL A 50 -5.13 -3.99 0.07
N GLY A 51 -4.43 -4.54 -0.90
CA GLY A 51 -3.14 -4.04 -1.35
C GLY A 51 -2.25 -5.16 -1.89
N ARG A 52 -1.01 -4.82 -2.17
CA ARG A 52 0.03 -5.79 -2.49
C ARG A 52 0.42 -6.58 -1.24
N ALA A 53 0.73 -7.86 -1.40
CA ALA A 53 1.17 -8.73 -0.30
C ALA A 53 2.49 -8.24 0.33
N ASP A 54 3.37 -7.67 -0.50
CA ASP A 54 4.65 -7.06 -0.13
C ASP A 54 4.51 -5.67 0.51
N ASP A 55 3.41 -4.94 0.25
CA ASP A 55 3.12 -3.63 0.82
C ASP A 55 2.31 -3.68 2.13
N VAL A 56 1.72 -4.84 2.48
CA VAL A 56 0.92 -4.98 3.71
C VAL A 56 1.76 -4.75 4.95
N ILE A 57 1.38 -3.78 5.77
CA ILE A 57 2.05 -3.40 7.00
C ILE A 57 1.61 -4.34 8.13
N LYS A 58 2.58 -4.98 8.80
CA LYS A 58 2.33 -5.93 9.90
C LYS A 58 2.60 -5.24 11.24
N SER A 59 1.57 -4.62 11.83
CA SER A 59 1.70 -3.87 13.07
C SER A 59 0.92 -4.53 14.21
N SER A 60 1.61 -4.96 15.28
CA SER A 60 0.99 -5.59 16.46
C SER A 60 0.01 -6.71 16.12
N GLY A 61 0.31 -7.55 15.13
CA GLY A 61 -0.56 -8.63 14.65
C GLY A 61 -1.63 -8.23 13.63
N TYR A 62 -1.86 -6.94 13.43
CA TYR A 62 -2.77 -6.45 12.39
C TYR A 62 -2.08 -6.42 11.02
N ARG A 63 -2.87 -6.70 9.99
CA ARG A 63 -2.48 -6.53 8.58
C ARG A 63 -3.17 -5.30 8.03
N ILE A 64 -2.39 -4.27 7.72
CA ILE A 64 -2.88 -2.95 7.34
C ILE A 64 -2.51 -2.69 5.88
N GLY A 65 -3.52 -2.53 5.04
CA GLY A 65 -3.32 -2.13 3.65
C GLY A 65 -3.01 -0.63 3.55
N PRO A 66 -1.95 -0.22 2.84
CA PRO A 66 -1.59 1.18 2.71
C PRO A 66 -2.63 2.01 1.95
N PHE A 67 -3.32 1.41 0.98
CA PHE A 67 -4.26 2.08 0.08
C PHE A 67 -5.41 2.79 0.82
N GLU A 68 -6.02 2.14 1.82
CA GLU A 68 -7.12 2.73 2.59
C GLU A 68 -6.68 4.01 3.31
N ILE A 69 -5.46 3.97 3.89
CA ILE A 69 -4.90 5.13 4.61
C ILE A 69 -4.53 6.24 3.64
N GLU A 70 -3.93 5.91 2.50
CA GLU A 70 -3.62 6.86 1.43
C GLU A 70 -4.90 7.56 0.95
N SER A 71 -5.97 6.80 0.67
CA SER A 71 -7.25 7.35 0.24
C SER A 71 -7.85 8.29 1.27
N THR A 72 -7.84 7.91 2.55
CA THR A 72 -8.35 8.77 3.64
C THR A 72 -7.53 10.06 3.78
N ILE A 73 -6.20 9.99 3.71
CA ILE A 73 -5.33 11.18 3.78
C ILE A 73 -5.53 12.10 2.58
N MET A 74 -5.78 11.53 1.39
CA MET A 74 -6.02 12.29 0.17
C MET A 74 -7.36 13.05 0.14
N GLU A 75 -8.28 12.78 1.08
CA GLU A 75 -9.50 13.58 1.26
C GLU A 75 -9.21 14.99 1.84
N LEU A 76 -8.05 15.18 2.46
CA LEU A 76 -7.66 16.44 3.07
C LEU A 76 -7.25 17.46 1.99
N PRO A 77 -7.86 18.65 1.95
CA PRO A 77 -7.70 19.60 0.82
C PRO A 77 -6.29 20.18 0.69
N TYR A 78 -5.47 20.05 1.70
CA TYR A 78 -4.08 20.51 1.72
C TYR A 78 -3.07 19.42 1.36
N VAL A 79 -3.53 18.20 1.06
CA VAL A 79 -2.68 17.09 0.63
C VAL A 79 -2.68 17.00 -0.90
N LEU A 80 -1.51 17.07 -1.50
CA LEU A 80 -1.32 16.91 -2.95
C LEU A 80 -1.07 15.45 -3.33
N GLU A 81 -0.23 14.76 -2.57
CA GLU A 81 0.11 13.34 -2.77
C GLU A 81 0.39 12.68 -1.42
N CYS A 82 0.07 11.41 -1.35
CA CYS A 82 0.36 10.59 -0.17
C CYS A 82 0.87 9.21 -0.59
N GLY A 83 1.90 8.74 0.09
CA GLY A 83 2.38 7.37 0.00
C GLY A 83 2.57 6.79 1.39
N VAL A 84 1.99 5.62 1.63
CA VAL A 84 2.04 4.93 2.92
C VAL A 84 2.92 3.70 2.83
N SER A 85 3.83 3.54 3.77
CA SER A 85 4.76 2.41 3.87
C SER A 85 4.89 1.92 5.31
N ALA A 86 5.51 0.75 5.47
CA ALA A 86 5.93 0.26 6.77
C ALA A 86 7.19 0.99 7.23
N ALA A 87 7.27 1.28 8.52
CA ALA A 87 8.53 1.63 9.19
C ALA A 87 8.79 0.63 10.32
N PRO A 88 10.05 0.24 10.59
CA PRO A 88 10.38 -0.67 11.68
C PRO A 88 10.05 -0.02 13.04
N ASP A 89 9.57 -0.85 13.97
CA ASP A 89 9.26 -0.46 15.35
C ASP A 89 9.61 -1.63 16.28
N GLU A 90 10.36 -1.35 17.35
CA GLU A 90 10.88 -2.38 18.26
C GLU A 90 9.77 -3.14 19.01
N VAL A 91 8.65 -2.48 19.29
CA VAL A 91 7.56 -3.07 20.07
C VAL A 91 6.51 -3.72 19.17
N ARG A 92 6.22 -3.10 18.00
CA ARG A 92 5.13 -3.50 17.10
C ARG A 92 5.59 -4.26 15.88
N GLY A 93 6.91 -4.44 15.71
CA GLY A 93 7.52 -4.95 14.49
C GLY A 93 7.53 -3.90 13.39
N GLN A 94 6.36 -3.42 13.02
CA GLN A 94 6.20 -2.32 12.05
C GLN A 94 5.13 -1.33 12.53
N VAL A 95 5.26 -0.08 12.06
CA VAL A 95 4.24 0.96 12.20
C VAL A 95 3.94 1.61 10.86
N VAL A 96 2.77 2.21 10.77
CA VAL A 96 2.35 2.97 9.59
C VAL A 96 3.14 4.27 9.52
N LYS A 97 3.77 4.50 8.37
CA LYS A 97 4.46 5.75 8.01
C LYS A 97 3.78 6.36 6.79
N ALA A 98 3.33 7.61 6.91
CA ALA A 98 2.79 8.40 5.82
C ALA A 98 3.83 9.41 5.33
N SER A 99 4.16 9.36 4.05
CA SER A 99 4.98 10.36 3.34
C SER A 99 4.05 11.23 2.52
N ILE A 100 3.99 12.51 2.81
CA ILE A 100 2.97 13.43 2.29
C ILE A 100 3.61 14.61 1.57
N VAL A 101 3.10 14.93 0.40
CA VAL A 101 3.38 16.18 -0.31
C VAL A 101 2.18 17.10 -0.08
N LEU A 102 2.45 18.28 0.44
CA LEU A 102 1.45 19.30 0.67
C LEU A 102 1.26 20.17 -0.57
N VAL A 103 0.08 20.77 -0.71
CA VAL A 103 -0.17 21.76 -1.76
C VAL A 103 0.73 23.00 -1.55
N PRO A 104 1.11 23.72 -2.62
CA PRO A 104 1.92 24.91 -2.51
C PRO A 104 1.33 25.95 -1.54
N GLY A 105 2.18 26.51 -0.68
CA GLY A 105 1.78 27.53 0.30
C GLY A 105 1.34 26.98 1.67
N VAL A 106 1.22 25.66 1.81
CA VAL A 106 0.96 25.02 3.12
C VAL A 106 2.28 24.57 3.75
N GLU A 107 2.51 24.98 4.98
CA GLU A 107 3.70 24.60 5.76
C GLU A 107 3.43 23.32 6.58
N GLY A 108 4.38 22.40 6.53
CA GLY A 108 4.30 21.12 7.26
C GLY A 108 4.72 21.29 8.72
N THR A 109 3.76 21.55 9.60
CA THR A 109 4.00 21.74 11.05
C THR A 109 3.75 20.46 11.86
N GLU A 110 4.17 20.43 13.12
CA GLU A 110 3.88 19.32 14.03
C GLU A 110 2.37 19.26 14.39
N GLU A 111 1.70 20.39 14.41
CA GLU A 111 0.25 20.49 14.59
C GLU A 111 -0.49 19.82 13.43
N LEU A 112 -0.05 20.09 12.20
CA LEU A 112 -0.63 19.49 10.99
C LEU A 112 -0.42 17.97 10.96
N LYS A 113 0.72 17.46 11.43
CA LYS A 113 0.94 16.02 11.58
C LYS A 113 -0.08 15.39 12.52
N LYS A 114 -0.33 16.01 13.68
CA LYS A 114 -1.31 15.54 14.67
C LYS A 114 -2.73 15.58 14.10
N GLU A 115 -3.07 16.61 13.34
CA GLU A 115 -4.37 16.73 12.66
C GLU A 115 -4.58 15.56 11.69
N ILE A 116 -3.61 15.30 10.82
CA ILE A 116 -3.66 14.16 9.89
C ILE A 116 -3.78 12.82 10.62
N GLN A 117 -2.99 12.62 11.67
CA GLN A 117 -3.06 11.41 12.50
C GLN A 117 -4.45 11.23 13.12
N ASN A 118 -5.03 12.30 13.67
CA ASN A 118 -6.37 12.27 14.26
C ASN A 118 -7.45 12.06 13.20
N TYR A 119 -7.31 12.67 12.02
CA TYR A 119 -8.23 12.48 10.91
C TYR A 119 -8.30 10.99 10.52
N VAL A 120 -7.17 10.37 10.24
CA VAL A 120 -7.12 8.93 9.91
C VAL A 120 -7.68 8.08 11.04
N LYS A 121 -7.34 8.38 12.31
CA LYS A 121 -7.81 7.64 13.48
C LYS A 121 -9.33 7.66 13.64
N THR A 122 -9.99 8.73 13.22
CA THR A 122 -11.44 8.91 13.35
C THR A 122 -12.22 8.42 12.13
N HIS A 123 -11.60 8.37 10.95
CA HIS A 123 -12.23 7.95 9.70
C HIS A 123 -11.90 6.50 9.31
N THR A 124 -10.95 5.88 10.00
CA THR A 124 -10.61 4.46 9.83
C THR A 124 -10.59 3.75 11.18
N ALA A 125 -10.16 2.48 11.22
CA ALA A 125 -9.94 1.79 12.49
C ALA A 125 -8.76 2.43 13.26
N PRO A 126 -8.90 2.66 14.59
CA PRO A 126 -7.90 3.39 15.38
C PRO A 126 -6.46 2.86 15.32
N TYR A 127 -6.27 1.58 15.02
CA TYR A 127 -4.93 0.99 14.88
C TYR A 127 -4.24 1.32 13.53
N LYS A 128 -4.97 1.87 12.55
CA LYS A 128 -4.47 2.17 11.19
C LYS A 128 -3.79 3.53 11.07
N TYR A 129 -3.97 4.45 12.04
CA TYR A 129 -3.42 5.80 11.90
C TYR A 129 -1.89 5.77 11.76
N PRO A 130 -1.32 6.68 10.94
CA PRO A 130 0.13 6.76 10.77
C PRO A 130 0.80 7.27 12.04
N ARG A 131 1.69 6.45 12.62
CA ARG A 131 2.50 6.88 13.77
C ARG A 131 3.63 7.81 13.37
N ILE A 132 4.07 7.69 12.13
CA ILE A 132 5.09 8.54 11.54
C ILE A 132 4.48 9.30 10.37
N VAL A 133 4.56 10.63 10.41
CA VAL A 133 4.17 11.51 9.30
C VAL A 133 5.38 12.32 8.87
N VAL A 134 5.74 12.24 7.59
CA VAL A 134 6.87 12.95 7.01
C VAL A 134 6.38 13.80 5.84
N PHE A 135 6.62 15.10 5.90
CA PHE A 135 6.37 15.96 4.75
C PHE A 135 7.56 15.93 3.79
N ARG A 136 7.27 15.79 2.51
CA ARG A 136 8.25 15.70 1.43
C ARG A 136 7.95 16.71 0.34
N LYS A 137 8.96 17.06 -0.46
CA LYS A 137 8.79 17.90 -1.65
C LYS A 137 8.15 17.11 -2.80
N ASP A 138 8.50 15.82 -2.92
CA ASP A 138 8.02 14.88 -3.93
C ASP A 138 8.06 13.45 -3.39
N LEU A 139 7.37 12.54 -4.08
CA LEU A 139 7.43 11.11 -3.80
C LEU A 139 8.15 10.38 -4.94
N PRO A 140 8.97 9.35 -4.62
CA PRO A 140 9.62 8.53 -5.64
C PRO A 140 8.56 7.78 -6.45
N LYS A 141 8.65 7.88 -7.79
CA LYS A 141 7.70 7.27 -8.73
C LYS A 141 8.42 6.43 -9.77
N THR A 142 7.72 5.43 -10.27
CA THR A 142 8.11 4.71 -11.48
C THR A 142 7.94 5.60 -12.71
N ILE A 143 8.46 5.16 -13.86
CA ILE A 143 8.27 5.84 -15.17
C ILE A 143 6.76 5.98 -15.48
N SER A 144 5.94 5.05 -15.04
CA SER A 144 4.47 5.07 -15.21
C SER A 144 3.72 5.90 -14.16
N GLY A 145 4.43 6.62 -13.27
CA GLY A 145 3.82 7.50 -12.26
C GLY A 145 3.37 6.81 -10.96
N LYS A 146 3.60 5.50 -10.80
CA LYS A 146 3.24 4.80 -9.56
C LYS A 146 4.24 5.08 -8.44
N ILE A 147 3.75 5.36 -7.24
CA ILE A 147 4.59 5.58 -6.05
C ILE A 147 5.37 4.30 -5.71
N MET A 148 6.68 4.46 -5.53
CA MET A 148 7.60 3.39 -5.14
C MET A 148 7.68 3.32 -3.61
N ARG A 149 6.74 2.57 -2.97
CA ARG A 149 6.63 2.50 -1.50
C ARG A 149 7.90 1.99 -0.82
N ASN A 150 8.65 1.15 -1.49
CA ASN A 150 9.94 0.64 -0.98
C ASN A 150 11.05 1.71 -0.90
N LYS A 151 10.81 2.92 -1.41
CA LYS A 151 11.73 4.07 -1.33
C LYS A 151 11.20 5.22 -0.47
N LEU A 152 10.09 5.01 0.24
CA LEU A 152 9.49 6.03 1.13
C LEU A 152 10.17 6.12 2.50
#